data_83516e1e5eef0888ceca99cf1480f6a1
#
_entry.id   83516e1e5eef0888ceca99cf1480f6a1
#
_cell.length_a   1.000
_cell.length_b   1.000
_cell.length_c   1.000
_cell.angle_alpha   90.00
_cell.angle_beta   90.00
_cell.angle_gamma   90.00
#
_symmetry.space_group_name_H-M   'P 1'
#
loop_
_entity.id
_entity.type
_entity.pdbx_description
1 polymer ?
#
loop_
_entity_poly.entity_id
_entity_poly.type
_entity_poly.pdbx_seq_one_letter_code
_entity_poly.pdbx_strand_id
1 'polypeptide(L)'
;MKDHLLQTVAGLDPDKRIGPAREYVQMYILRLLHTAEAYRHMAFLGGTALRVLYDLPRFSEDLDFSAVPAHSSTKAEHKPLDIEWLCRRLADDLHKAGYDVQVKLRVERTVANAFFRFQGLPRDLGWSRDPRLGLIVKVEIDRKPPEGAGIETTLVQRPFPIALRHYDLPSLFAGKLHAILCRPYTKGRDWFDLAWYLTAQRGLQPNLGLLANALKQTHTSIDGSKWREGVRARLRSLKWADVTSDLRGFLQRPDDLDQIRPELIEKALL
;
A
#
# COMPACT_ATOMS: atom_id res chain seq x y z
N MET A 1 -1.21 -10.86 20.87
CA MET A 1 -1.47 -10.67 19.42
C MET A 1 -0.56 -11.55 18.59
N LYS A 2 0.73 -11.70 18.95
CA LYS A 2 1.66 -12.59 18.25
C LYS A 2 1.17 -14.05 18.23
N ASP A 3 0.75 -14.60 19.36
CA ASP A 3 0.24 -15.97 19.43
C ASP A 3 -1.00 -16.19 18.57
N HIS A 4 -1.89 -15.20 18.51
CA HIS A 4 -3.06 -15.25 17.63
C HIS A 4 -2.65 -15.26 16.14
N LEU A 5 -1.65 -14.45 15.75
CA LEU A 5 -1.08 -14.52 14.40
C LEU A 5 -0.58 -15.94 14.09
N LEU A 6 0.25 -16.51 14.98
CA LEU A 6 0.84 -17.85 14.79
C LEU A 6 -0.25 -18.91 14.64
N GLN A 7 -1.30 -18.85 15.45
CA GLN A 7 -2.47 -19.73 15.36
C GLN A 7 -3.22 -19.56 14.02
N THR A 8 -3.40 -18.30 13.56
CA THR A 8 -4.12 -17.99 12.31
C THR A 8 -3.45 -18.63 11.10
N VAL A 9 -2.12 -18.70 11.08
CA VAL A 9 -1.37 -19.23 9.93
C VAL A 9 -0.88 -20.68 10.13
N ALA A 10 -1.15 -21.30 11.30
CA ALA A 10 -0.64 -22.63 11.65
C ALA A 10 -1.02 -23.72 10.64
N GLY A 11 -2.23 -23.64 10.07
CA GLY A 11 -2.73 -24.58 9.07
C GLY A 11 -2.15 -24.44 7.66
N LEU A 12 -1.35 -23.39 7.42
CA LEU A 12 -0.71 -23.17 6.12
C LEU A 12 0.66 -23.83 6.05
N ASP A 13 1.07 -24.22 4.83
CA ASP A 13 2.46 -24.62 4.58
C ASP A 13 3.42 -23.50 4.98
N PRO A 14 4.58 -23.79 5.58
CA PRO A 14 5.53 -22.77 6.03
C PRO A 14 5.86 -21.72 4.96
N ASP A 15 6.07 -22.14 3.72
CA ASP A 15 6.41 -21.24 2.60
C ASP A 15 5.27 -20.28 2.22
N LYS A 16 4.03 -20.59 2.59
CA LYS A 16 2.85 -19.78 2.31
C LYS A 16 2.46 -18.85 3.47
N ARG A 17 3.13 -18.92 4.62
CA ARG A 17 2.75 -18.18 5.83
C ARG A 17 3.14 -16.72 5.80
N ILE A 18 4.21 -16.36 5.08
CA ILE A 18 4.81 -15.02 5.17
C ILE A 18 3.87 -13.91 4.65
N GLY A 19 3.13 -14.15 3.57
CA GLY A 19 2.17 -13.20 3.01
C GLY A 19 1.02 -12.90 3.99
N PRO A 20 0.25 -13.91 4.42
CA PRO A 20 -0.81 -13.74 5.42
C PRO A 20 -0.31 -13.18 6.76
N ALA A 21 0.90 -13.57 7.20
CA ALA A 21 1.48 -13.03 8.43
C ALA A 21 1.81 -11.55 8.30
N ARG A 22 2.36 -11.11 7.16
CA ARG A 22 2.61 -9.69 6.88
C ARG A 22 1.30 -8.91 6.87
N GLU A 23 0.29 -9.40 6.17
CA GLU A 23 -1.04 -8.78 6.12
C GLU A 23 -1.66 -8.64 7.53
N TYR A 24 -1.57 -9.67 8.37
CA TYR A 24 -2.03 -9.59 9.75
C TYR A 24 -1.32 -8.49 10.56
N VAL A 25 0.01 -8.42 10.44
CA VAL A 25 0.82 -7.39 11.12
C VAL A 25 0.48 -6.00 10.58
N GLN A 26 0.29 -5.85 9.28
CA GLN A 26 -0.16 -4.60 8.66
C GLN A 26 -1.51 -4.16 9.22
N MET A 27 -2.48 -5.06 9.29
CA MET A 27 -3.80 -4.77 9.86
C MET A 27 -3.70 -4.38 11.34
N TYR A 28 -2.78 -4.99 12.09
CA TYR A 28 -2.56 -4.62 13.48
C TYR A 28 -1.92 -3.23 13.60
N ILE A 29 -0.95 -2.87 12.75
CA ILE A 29 -0.39 -1.52 12.70
C ILE A 29 -1.48 -0.50 12.32
N LEU A 30 -2.35 -0.79 11.34
CA LEU A 30 -3.48 0.06 10.96
C LEU A 30 -4.43 0.31 12.15
N ARG A 31 -4.69 -0.72 12.96
CA ARG A 31 -5.47 -0.58 14.20
C ARG A 31 -4.78 0.31 15.23
N LEU A 32 -3.48 0.15 15.43
CA LEU A 32 -2.71 1.00 16.35
C LEU A 32 -2.69 2.45 15.90
N LEU A 33 -2.55 2.71 14.59
CA LEU A 33 -2.67 4.04 13.99
C LEU A 33 -4.06 4.66 14.25
N HIS A 34 -5.12 3.86 14.14
CA HIS A 34 -6.48 4.30 14.48
C HIS A 34 -6.58 4.68 15.97
N THR A 35 -6.09 3.84 16.87
CA THR A 35 -6.09 4.11 18.32
C THR A 35 -5.25 5.32 18.70
N ALA A 36 -4.20 5.62 17.93
CA ALA A 36 -3.37 6.82 18.08
C ALA A 36 -3.97 8.06 17.39
N GLU A 37 -5.19 7.97 16.85
CA GLU A 37 -5.89 9.03 16.10
C GLU A 37 -5.12 9.59 14.89
N ALA A 38 -4.15 8.82 14.35
CA ALA A 38 -3.30 9.25 13.25
C ALA A 38 -4.08 9.60 11.98
N TYR A 39 -5.24 8.97 11.75
CA TYR A 39 -6.12 9.24 10.61
C TYR A 39 -6.76 10.63 10.61
N ARG A 40 -6.63 11.41 11.68
CA ARG A 40 -6.97 12.84 11.65
C ARG A 40 -6.04 13.63 10.73
N HIS A 41 -4.80 13.16 10.54
CA HIS A 41 -3.72 13.88 9.85
C HIS A 41 -3.28 13.20 8.55
N MET A 42 -3.73 11.97 8.28
CA MET A 42 -3.30 11.23 7.10
C MET A 42 -4.42 10.34 6.54
N ALA A 43 -4.33 10.05 5.25
CA ALA A 43 -5.20 9.13 4.54
C ALA A 43 -4.40 7.96 3.99
N PHE A 44 -4.96 6.75 4.11
CA PHE A 44 -4.38 5.50 3.63
C PHE A 44 -4.53 5.38 2.12
N LEU A 45 -3.50 4.89 1.43
CA LEU A 45 -3.49 4.68 -0.01
C LEU A 45 -2.58 3.52 -0.40
N GLY A 46 -2.32 3.38 -1.69
CA GLY A 46 -1.38 2.39 -2.22
C GLY A 46 -1.96 1.00 -2.41
N GLY A 47 -1.06 0.02 -2.62
CA GLY A 47 -1.46 -1.36 -2.93
C GLY A 47 -2.12 -2.08 -1.76
N THR A 48 -1.71 -1.76 -0.53
CA THR A 48 -2.32 -2.36 0.66
C THR A 48 -3.72 -1.79 0.92
N ALA A 49 -3.97 -0.51 0.57
CA ALA A 49 -5.33 0.05 0.62
C ALA A 49 -6.26 -0.67 -0.36
N LEU A 50 -5.82 -0.93 -1.59
CA LEU A 50 -6.59 -1.72 -2.55
C LEU A 50 -6.89 -3.14 -2.01
N ARG A 51 -5.91 -3.76 -1.37
CA ARG A 51 -6.06 -5.09 -0.78
C ARG A 51 -7.08 -5.12 0.36
N VAL A 52 -6.99 -4.16 1.27
CA VAL A 52 -7.80 -4.11 2.50
C VAL A 52 -9.23 -3.64 2.24
N LEU A 53 -9.40 -2.69 1.31
CA LEU A 53 -10.69 -2.04 1.07
C LEU A 53 -11.49 -2.63 -0.09
N TYR A 54 -10.78 -3.24 -1.07
CA TYR A 54 -11.38 -3.66 -2.34
C TYR A 54 -10.99 -5.09 -2.74
N ASP A 55 -10.45 -5.88 -1.82
CA ASP A 55 -10.10 -7.29 -2.00
C ASP A 55 -9.18 -7.56 -3.22
N LEU A 56 -8.21 -6.65 -3.48
CA LEU A 56 -7.22 -6.88 -4.53
C LEU A 56 -6.51 -8.23 -4.32
N PRO A 57 -6.55 -9.18 -5.29
CA PRO A 57 -6.14 -10.58 -5.06
C PRO A 57 -4.62 -10.80 -5.10
N ARG A 58 -3.86 -9.89 -4.49
CA ARG A 58 -2.41 -10.01 -4.28
C ARG A 58 -1.98 -9.40 -2.94
N PHE A 59 -0.91 -9.92 -2.37
CA PHE A 59 -0.28 -9.33 -1.19
C PHE A 59 0.43 -8.00 -1.49
N SER A 60 0.62 -7.21 -0.46
CA SER A 60 1.37 -5.96 -0.49
C SER A 60 2.32 -5.88 0.70
N GLU A 61 3.36 -5.05 0.63
CA GLU A 61 4.42 -5.01 1.65
C GLU A 61 4.35 -3.76 2.52
N ASP A 62 4.01 -2.62 1.91
CA ASP A 62 4.11 -1.31 2.52
C ASP A 62 2.73 -0.81 2.98
N LEU A 63 2.73 0.10 3.94
CA LEU A 63 1.58 0.91 4.34
C LEU A 63 1.85 2.34 3.91
N ASP A 64 1.15 2.79 2.88
CA ASP A 64 1.34 4.10 2.26
C ASP A 64 0.27 5.08 2.76
N PHE A 65 0.68 6.29 3.12
CA PHE A 65 -0.19 7.35 3.57
C PHE A 65 0.17 8.67 2.91
N SER A 66 -0.83 9.55 2.77
CA SER A 66 -0.65 10.95 2.42
C SER A 66 -1.08 11.84 3.59
N ALA A 67 -0.30 12.86 3.90
CA ALA A 67 -0.74 13.90 4.81
C ALA A 67 -2.01 14.57 4.25
N VAL A 68 -2.99 14.80 5.12
CA VAL A 68 -4.23 15.49 4.78
C VAL A 68 -4.52 16.54 5.83
N PRO A 69 -5.17 17.67 5.46
CA PRO A 69 -5.60 18.66 6.44
C PRO A 69 -6.47 18.00 7.52
N ALA A 70 -6.25 18.40 8.77
CA ALA A 70 -7.13 18.00 9.85
C ALA A 70 -8.55 18.50 9.58
N HIS A 71 -9.57 17.67 9.82
CA HIS A 71 -10.98 18.05 9.73
C HIS A 71 -11.40 18.91 10.94
N SER A 72 -10.70 20.02 11.19
CA SER A 72 -11.02 20.87 12.30
C SER A 72 -11.29 22.31 11.85
N SER A 73 -12.32 22.90 12.42
CA SER A 73 -12.71 24.30 12.21
C SER A 73 -11.85 25.30 12.99
N THR A 74 -10.96 24.83 13.87
CA THR A 74 -10.16 25.71 14.73
C THR A 74 -8.66 25.60 14.42
N LYS A 75 -7.98 26.75 14.27
CA LYS A 75 -6.52 26.82 14.03
C LYS A 75 -5.68 26.14 15.12
N ALA A 76 -6.21 26.00 16.33
CA ALA A 76 -5.52 25.38 17.46
C ALA A 76 -5.30 23.86 17.30
N GLU A 77 -6.10 23.18 16.45
CA GLU A 77 -6.03 21.74 16.23
C GLU A 77 -5.16 21.33 15.03
N HIS A 78 -4.54 22.30 14.35
CA HIS A 78 -3.67 22.06 13.19
C HIS A 78 -2.23 21.69 13.54
N LYS A 79 -2.01 21.08 14.73
CA LYS A 79 -0.66 20.59 15.07
C LYS A 79 -0.28 19.47 14.09
N PRO A 80 0.86 19.57 13.40
CA PRO A 80 1.34 18.50 12.53
C PRO A 80 1.48 17.19 13.30
N LEU A 81 1.27 16.07 12.62
CA LEU A 81 1.50 14.74 13.19
C LEU A 81 2.97 14.63 13.63
N ASP A 82 3.20 14.37 14.92
CA ASP A 82 4.52 14.03 15.43
C ASP A 82 4.83 12.58 15.08
N ILE A 83 5.56 12.40 13.98
CA ILE A 83 5.88 11.08 13.44
C ILE A 83 6.82 10.31 14.38
N GLU A 84 7.73 10.98 15.07
CA GLU A 84 8.65 10.33 16.00
C GLU A 84 7.91 9.79 17.23
N TRP A 85 7.01 10.61 17.79
CA TRP A 85 6.13 10.17 18.87
C TRP A 85 5.26 9.00 18.44
N LEU A 86 4.67 9.08 17.24
CA LEU A 86 3.83 8.01 16.70
C LEU A 86 4.61 6.71 16.55
N CYS A 87 5.82 6.76 15.99
CA CYS A 87 6.67 5.57 15.84
C CYS A 87 7.04 4.93 17.18
N ARG A 88 7.39 5.75 18.19
CA ARG A 88 7.68 5.24 19.54
C ARG A 88 6.45 4.56 20.16
N ARG A 89 5.30 5.22 20.10
CA ARG A 89 4.05 4.67 20.62
C ARG A 89 3.68 3.35 19.94
N LEU A 90 3.78 3.27 18.61
CA LEU A 90 3.52 2.03 17.88
C LEU A 90 4.48 0.92 18.28
N ALA A 91 5.77 1.23 18.47
CA ALA A 91 6.77 0.24 18.92
C ALA A 91 6.41 -0.31 20.30
N ASP A 92 6.07 0.56 21.27
CA ASP A 92 5.67 0.17 22.62
C ASP A 92 4.43 -0.72 22.60
N ASP A 93 3.42 -0.39 21.81
CA ASP A 93 2.19 -1.16 21.71
C ASP A 93 2.43 -2.52 21.00
N LEU A 94 3.34 -2.58 20.02
CA LEU A 94 3.78 -3.82 19.38
C LEU A 94 4.57 -4.72 20.35
N HIS A 95 5.44 -4.16 21.20
CA HIS A 95 6.14 -4.90 22.24
C HIS A 95 5.14 -5.50 23.26
N LYS A 96 4.17 -4.71 23.74
CA LYS A 96 3.10 -5.21 24.62
C LYS A 96 2.26 -6.32 23.98
N ALA A 97 2.16 -6.32 22.65
CA ALA A 97 1.47 -7.35 21.87
C ALA A 97 2.29 -8.64 21.66
N GLY A 98 3.52 -8.71 22.19
CA GLY A 98 4.41 -9.87 22.17
C GLY A 98 5.39 -9.90 20.99
N TYR A 99 5.51 -8.81 20.22
CA TYR A 99 6.48 -8.74 19.12
C TYR A 99 7.81 -8.15 19.60
N ASP A 100 8.93 -8.72 19.15
CA ASP A 100 10.24 -8.07 19.21
C ASP A 100 10.38 -7.20 17.97
N VAL A 101 10.24 -5.88 18.11
CA VAL A 101 10.22 -4.94 16.99
C VAL A 101 11.27 -3.86 17.13
N GLN A 102 12.02 -3.63 16.06
CA GLN A 102 12.91 -2.49 15.93
C GLN A 102 12.34 -1.51 14.90
N VAL A 103 12.38 -0.22 15.25
CA VAL A 103 11.88 0.84 14.36
C VAL A 103 13.03 1.72 13.92
N LYS A 104 13.14 1.90 12.58
CA LYS A 104 14.08 2.85 11.98
C LYS A 104 13.27 3.92 11.23
N LEU A 105 13.31 5.14 11.73
CA LEU A 105 12.67 6.29 11.09
C LEU A 105 13.67 7.04 10.21
N ARG A 106 13.25 7.42 9.00
CA ARG A 106 13.94 8.33 8.09
C ARG A 106 12.97 9.42 7.67
N VAL A 107 13.25 10.65 8.02
CA VAL A 107 12.43 11.80 7.65
C VAL A 107 13.18 12.62 6.60
N GLU A 108 12.62 12.65 5.39
CA GLU A 108 13.10 13.47 4.29
C GLU A 108 12.20 14.69 4.12
N ARG A 109 12.55 15.58 3.19
CA ARG A 109 11.83 16.85 2.98
C ARG A 109 10.34 16.64 2.69
N THR A 110 10.00 15.65 1.90
CA THR A 110 8.63 15.39 1.42
C THR A 110 8.05 14.07 1.90
N VAL A 111 8.88 13.13 2.34
CA VAL A 111 8.45 11.77 2.73
C VAL A 111 9.06 11.39 4.07
N ALA A 112 8.28 10.72 4.90
CA ALA A 112 8.76 10.04 6.09
C ALA A 112 8.58 8.52 5.93
N ASN A 113 9.65 7.76 6.18
CA ASN A 113 9.67 6.31 6.09
C ASN A 113 10.00 5.70 7.46
N ALA A 114 9.06 4.95 8.04
CA ALA A 114 9.28 4.18 9.25
C ALA A 114 9.32 2.68 8.90
N PHE A 115 10.43 2.03 9.22
CA PHE A 115 10.63 0.60 8.99
C PHE A 115 10.45 -0.14 10.31
N PHE A 116 9.39 -0.92 10.43
CA PHE A 116 9.11 -1.79 11.56
C PHE A 116 9.65 -3.18 11.23
N ARG A 117 10.74 -3.57 11.90
CA ARG A 117 11.39 -4.87 11.72
C ARG A 117 11.03 -5.79 12.88
N PHE A 118 10.24 -6.82 12.61
CA PHE A 118 9.80 -7.85 13.56
C PHE A 118 10.85 -8.94 13.61
N GLN A 119 11.70 -8.90 14.63
CA GLN A 119 12.83 -9.82 14.81
C GLN A 119 12.32 -11.24 15.13
N GLY A 120 12.96 -12.24 14.51
CA GLY A 120 12.66 -13.65 14.74
C GLY A 120 11.28 -14.11 14.27
N LEU A 121 10.38 -13.21 13.85
CA LEU A 121 9.04 -13.58 13.39
C LEU A 121 9.07 -14.58 12.23
N PRO A 122 9.95 -14.46 11.19
CA PRO A 122 10.07 -15.48 10.14
C PRO A 122 10.42 -16.87 10.66
N ARG A 123 11.24 -16.96 11.73
CA ARG A 123 11.56 -18.23 12.40
C ARG A 123 10.34 -18.79 13.13
N ASP A 124 9.64 -17.96 13.88
CA ASP A 124 8.45 -18.37 14.63
C ASP A 124 7.31 -18.84 13.73
N LEU A 125 7.27 -18.32 12.49
CA LEU A 125 6.38 -18.78 11.43
C LEU A 125 6.84 -20.11 10.75
N GLY A 126 8.07 -20.58 11.05
CA GLY A 126 8.66 -21.73 10.38
C GLY A 126 9.11 -21.46 8.93
N TRP A 127 9.10 -20.18 8.49
CA TRP A 127 9.50 -19.76 7.14
C TRP A 127 11.02 -19.69 6.96
N SER A 128 11.77 -19.42 8.03
CA SER A 128 13.23 -19.39 8.00
C SER A 128 13.81 -19.96 9.29
N ARG A 129 15.01 -20.54 9.18
CA ARG A 129 15.79 -21.00 10.35
C ARG A 129 16.72 -19.91 10.91
N ASP A 130 16.97 -18.82 10.16
CA ASP A 130 17.86 -17.72 10.60
C ASP A 130 17.13 -16.86 11.66
N PRO A 131 17.60 -16.84 12.93
CA PRO A 131 17.00 -16.06 14.00
C PRO A 131 17.17 -14.55 13.80
N ARG A 132 18.13 -14.13 12.96
CA ARG A 132 18.42 -12.72 12.69
C ARG A 132 17.49 -12.15 11.61
N LEU A 133 16.79 -13.01 10.87
CA LEU A 133 15.85 -12.55 9.86
C LEU A 133 14.63 -11.91 10.52
N GLY A 134 14.25 -10.72 10.07
CA GLY A 134 13.05 -10.00 10.51
C GLY A 134 12.07 -9.80 9.38
N LEU A 135 10.77 -9.89 9.66
CA LEU A 135 9.74 -9.39 8.76
C LEU A 135 9.73 -7.87 8.83
N ILE A 136 9.77 -7.20 7.68
CA ILE A 136 9.74 -5.74 7.62
C ILE A 136 8.39 -5.29 7.08
N VAL A 137 7.77 -4.33 7.79
CA VAL A 137 6.66 -3.53 7.29
C VAL A 137 7.11 -2.08 7.26
N LYS A 138 7.06 -1.46 6.08
CA LYS A 138 7.36 -0.05 5.92
C LYS A 138 6.06 0.74 6.02
N VAL A 139 6.06 1.81 6.82
CA VAL A 139 5.04 2.85 6.85
C VAL A 139 5.63 4.09 6.18
N GLU A 140 5.04 4.50 5.07
CA GLU A 140 5.46 5.67 4.32
C GLU A 140 4.39 6.75 4.41
N ILE A 141 4.80 7.99 4.69
CA ILE A 141 3.91 9.13 4.75
C ILE A 141 4.42 10.21 3.79
N ASP A 142 3.68 10.43 2.70
CA ASP A 142 3.91 11.59 1.85
C ASP A 142 3.40 12.85 2.56
N ARG A 143 4.32 13.76 2.86
CA ARG A 143 4.06 15.02 3.60
C ARG A 143 3.66 16.18 2.70
N LYS A 144 3.80 16.00 1.38
CA LYS A 144 3.44 16.99 0.35
C LYS A 144 2.75 16.31 -0.84
N PRO A 145 1.62 15.63 -0.58
CA PRO A 145 0.91 14.93 -1.65
C PRO A 145 0.36 15.92 -2.69
N PRO A 146 0.16 15.47 -3.93
CA PRO A 146 -0.56 16.25 -4.93
C PRO A 146 -1.99 16.53 -4.47
N GLU A 147 -2.51 17.70 -4.80
CA GLU A 147 -3.87 18.13 -4.43
C GLU A 147 -4.93 17.43 -5.28
N GLY A 148 -6.16 17.36 -4.74
CA GLY A 148 -7.34 16.92 -5.48
C GLY A 148 -7.74 15.46 -5.22
N ALA A 149 -7.15 14.79 -4.23
CA ALA A 149 -7.60 13.46 -3.84
C ALA A 149 -8.98 13.49 -3.20
N GLY A 150 -9.88 12.60 -3.63
CA GLY A 150 -11.10 12.26 -2.91
C GLY A 150 -10.74 11.43 -1.67
N ILE A 151 -11.36 11.75 -0.53
CA ILE A 151 -11.09 11.09 0.74
C ILE A 151 -12.38 10.56 1.33
N GLU A 152 -12.36 9.28 1.71
CA GLU A 152 -13.46 8.57 2.32
C GLU A 152 -13.05 7.95 3.66
N THR A 153 -14.04 7.50 4.41
CA THR A 153 -13.83 6.71 5.63
C THR A 153 -14.67 5.44 5.54
N THR A 154 -14.00 4.29 5.62
CA THR A 154 -14.64 2.97 5.57
C THR A 154 -14.39 2.20 6.86
N LEU A 155 -15.42 1.56 7.41
CA LEU A 155 -15.31 0.66 8.54
C LEU A 155 -14.90 -0.73 8.03
N VAL A 156 -13.68 -1.13 8.29
CA VAL A 156 -13.17 -2.48 8.07
C VAL A 156 -13.38 -3.28 9.35
N GLN A 157 -13.98 -4.49 9.25
CA GLN A 157 -14.34 -5.27 10.44
C GLN A 157 -13.36 -6.40 10.76
N ARG A 158 -12.62 -6.92 9.78
CA ARG A 158 -11.73 -8.07 9.95
C ARG A 158 -10.29 -7.73 9.58
N PRO A 159 -9.29 -8.28 10.28
CA PRO A 159 -9.39 -9.05 11.53
C PRO A 159 -9.69 -8.19 12.74
N PHE A 160 -9.67 -6.86 12.61
CA PHE A 160 -9.93 -5.88 13.67
C PHE A 160 -10.90 -4.81 13.17
N PRO A 161 -11.83 -4.33 14.02
CA PRO A 161 -12.67 -3.19 13.66
C PRO A 161 -11.83 -1.91 13.62
N ILE A 162 -11.78 -1.26 12.44
CA ILE A 162 -10.98 -0.05 12.20
C ILE A 162 -11.79 0.87 11.27
N ALA A 163 -11.95 2.13 11.65
CA ALA A 163 -12.38 3.18 10.74
C ALA A 163 -11.15 3.73 10.02
N LEU A 164 -11.00 3.39 8.74
CA LEU A 164 -9.88 3.80 7.90
C LEU A 164 -10.27 5.04 7.10
N ARG A 165 -9.55 6.14 7.28
CA ARG A 165 -9.60 7.30 6.37
C ARG A 165 -8.64 7.03 5.22
N HIS A 166 -9.13 7.03 3.99
CA HIS A 166 -8.37 6.61 2.83
C HIS A 166 -8.72 7.42 1.58
N TYR A 167 -7.91 7.31 0.54
CA TYR A 167 -8.27 7.80 -0.78
C TYR A 167 -9.42 7.00 -1.37
N ASP A 168 -10.37 7.68 -2.04
CA ASP A 168 -11.41 7.01 -2.82
C ASP A 168 -10.82 6.17 -3.96
N LEU A 169 -11.59 5.26 -4.50
CA LEU A 169 -11.13 4.34 -5.54
C LEU A 169 -10.64 5.06 -6.81
N PRO A 170 -11.29 6.13 -7.32
CA PRO A 170 -10.76 6.94 -8.43
C PRO A 170 -9.39 7.57 -8.15
N SER A 171 -9.15 8.03 -6.91
CA SER A 171 -7.87 8.63 -6.52
C SER A 171 -6.78 7.58 -6.34
N LEU A 172 -7.10 6.40 -5.80
CA LEU A 172 -6.19 5.25 -5.77
C LEU A 172 -5.78 4.84 -7.19
N PHE A 173 -6.72 4.85 -8.14
CA PHE A 173 -6.43 4.57 -9.55
C PHE A 173 -5.51 5.62 -10.15
N ALA A 174 -5.77 6.91 -9.93
CA ALA A 174 -4.90 8.00 -10.38
C ALA A 174 -3.45 7.83 -9.88
N GLY A 175 -3.28 7.45 -8.61
CA GLY A 175 -1.95 7.17 -8.04
C GLY A 175 -1.24 6.00 -8.74
N LYS A 176 -1.97 4.94 -9.13
CA LYS A 176 -1.41 3.83 -9.91
C LYS A 176 -1.03 4.24 -11.34
N LEU A 177 -1.85 5.03 -11.99
CA LEU A 177 -1.53 5.57 -13.31
C LEU A 177 -0.28 6.47 -13.26
N HIS A 178 -0.21 7.37 -12.27
CA HIS A 178 0.99 8.18 -12.06
C HIS A 178 2.25 7.32 -11.90
N ALA A 179 2.19 6.26 -11.09
CA ALA A 179 3.31 5.34 -10.90
C ALA A 179 3.74 4.65 -12.21
N ILE A 180 2.79 4.17 -13.02
CA ILE A 180 3.06 3.53 -14.32
C ILE A 180 3.67 4.53 -15.30
N LEU A 181 3.14 5.75 -15.36
CA LEU A 181 3.55 6.75 -16.32
C LEU A 181 4.91 7.39 -16.02
N CYS A 182 5.23 7.58 -14.74
CA CYS A 182 6.39 8.39 -14.30
C CYS A 182 7.57 7.58 -13.78
N ARG A 183 7.34 6.34 -13.29
CA ARG A 183 8.43 5.56 -12.70
C ARG A 183 9.43 5.11 -13.77
N PRO A 184 10.76 5.32 -13.56
CA PRO A 184 11.78 4.94 -14.54
C PRO A 184 12.00 3.43 -14.66
N TYR A 185 11.52 2.66 -13.69
CA TYR A 185 11.64 1.19 -13.65
C TYR A 185 10.26 0.53 -13.61
N THR A 186 10.23 -0.75 -14.00
CA THR A 186 9.00 -1.55 -14.01
C THR A 186 8.75 -2.16 -12.65
N LYS A 187 7.52 -2.01 -12.13
CA LYS A 187 7.00 -2.81 -11.02
C LYS A 187 5.83 -3.66 -11.52
N GLY A 188 5.98 -4.98 -11.49
CA GLY A 188 4.93 -5.91 -11.95
C GLY A 188 3.61 -5.72 -11.22
N ARG A 189 3.67 -5.38 -9.93
CA ARG A 189 2.49 -5.08 -9.11
C ARG A 189 1.65 -3.92 -9.63
N ASP A 190 2.25 -2.89 -10.22
CA ASP A 190 1.49 -1.77 -10.77
C ASP A 190 0.70 -2.19 -12.01
N TRP A 191 1.24 -3.11 -12.82
CA TRP A 191 0.56 -3.67 -13.99
C TRP A 191 -0.55 -4.66 -13.62
N PHE A 192 -0.36 -5.43 -12.55
CA PHE A 192 -1.41 -6.26 -11.98
C PHE A 192 -2.59 -5.42 -11.48
N ASP A 193 -2.29 -4.36 -10.72
CA ASP A 193 -3.31 -3.45 -10.21
C ASP A 193 -4.07 -2.78 -11.37
N LEU A 194 -3.35 -2.35 -12.42
CA LEU A 194 -3.98 -1.80 -13.62
C LEU A 194 -4.93 -2.80 -14.28
N ALA A 195 -4.48 -4.05 -14.49
CA ALA A 195 -5.33 -5.10 -15.07
C ALA A 195 -6.59 -5.32 -14.22
N TRP A 196 -6.46 -5.34 -12.89
CA TRP A 196 -7.58 -5.44 -11.98
C TRP A 196 -8.55 -4.25 -12.11
N TYR A 197 -8.05 -3.00 -12.19
CA TYR A 197 -8.91 -1.83 -12.42
C TYR A 197 -9.69 -1.94 -13.74
N LEU A 198 -9.04 -2.36 -14.79
CA LEU A 198 -9.65 -2.44 -16.12
C LEU A 198 -10.65 -3.60 -16.26
N THR A 199 -10.51 -4.66 -15.46
CA THR A 199 -11.35 -5.87 -15.57
C THR A 199 -12.40 -5.98 -14.47
N ALA A 200 -12.02 -5.81 -13.20
CA ALA A 200 -12.90 -5.96 -12.05
C ALA A 200 -13.70 -4.68 -11.75
N GLN A 201 -13.15 -3.51 -12.08
CA GLN A 201 -13.77 -2.19 -11.84
C GLN A 201 -14.19 -1.52 -13.16
N ARG A 202 -14.85 -2.28 -14.03
CA ARG A 202 -15.24 -1.80 -15.36
C ARG A 202 -16.01 -0.49 -15.30
N GLY A 203 -15.62 0.47 -16.13
CA GLY A 203 -16.23 1.80 -16.19
C GLY A 203 -15.71 2.79 -15.16
N LEU A 204 -14.89 2.37 -14.19
CA LEU A 204 -14.26 3.30 -13.27
C LEU A 204 -13.33 4.25 -14.04
N GLN A 205 -13.47 5.54 -13.77
CA GLN A 205 -12.55 6.55 -14.28
C GLN A 205 -11.58 6.96 -13.17
N PRO A 206 -10.29 7.20 -13.49
CA PRO A 206 -9.36 7.75 -12.52
C PRO A 206 -9.74 9.20 -12.17
N ASN A 207 -9.34 9.65 -10.99
CA ASN A 207 -9.41 11.06 -10.62
C ASN A 207 -8.41 11.85 -11.47
N LEU A 208 -8.89 12.41 -12.60
CA LEU A 208 -8.04 13.13 -13.57
C LEU A 208 -7.44 14.41 -12.98
N GLY A 209 -8.11 15.07 -12.05
CA GLY A 209 -7.60 16.25 -11.35
C GLY A 209 -6.37 15.91 -10.51
N LEU A 210 -6.47 14.87 -9.70
CA LEU A 210 -5.35 14.35 -8.92
C LEU A 210 -4.20 13.89 -9.83
N LEU A 211 -4.51 13.14 -10.90
CA LEU A 211 -3.50 12.68 -11.85
C LEU A 211 -2.75 13.85 -12.49
N ALA A 212 -3.45 14.89 -12.96
CA ALA A 212 -2.84 16.07 -13.57
C ALA A 212 -1.91 16.79 -12.57
N ASN A 213 -2.35 16.95 -11.31
CA ASN A 213 -1.53 17.57 -10.27
C ASN A 213 -0.29 16.74 -9.93
N ALA A 214 -0.41 15.41 -9.86
CA ALA A 214 0.71 14.50 -9.63
C ALA A 214 1.74 14.53 -10.79
N LEU A 215 1.27 14.52 -12.04
CA LEU A 215 2.12 14.65 -13.24
C LEU A 215 2.87 15.98 -13.27
N LYS A 216 2.18 17.09 -12.92
CA LYS A 216 2.80 18.41 -12.81
C LYS A 216 3.88 18.45 -11.72
N GLN A 217 3.62 17.85 -10.55
CA GLN A 217 4.55 17.81 -9.43
C GLN A 217 5.83 17.03 -9.77
N THR A 218 5.74 16.02 -10.63
CA THR A 218 6.88 15.24 -11.12
C THR A 218 7.51 15.79 -12.40
N HIS A 219 7.10 17.01 -12.83
CA HIS A 219 7.64 17.69 -14.01
C HIS A 219 7.58 16.87 -15.30
N THR A 220 6.53 16.07 -15.47
CA THR A 220 6.31 15.32 -16.72
C THR A 220 5.43 16.10 -17.69
N SER A 221 5.70 15.94 -18.99
CA SER A 221 4.90 16.53 -20.08
C SER A 221 3.68 15.69 -20.49
N ILE A 222 3.40 14.58 -19.78
CA ILE A 222 2.29 13.70 -20.11
C ILE A 222 0.96 14.39 -19.78
N ASP A 223 0.05 14.39 -20.75
CA ASP A 223 -1.33 14.83 -20.53
C ASP A 223 -2.13 13.74 -19.81
N GLY A 224 -2.57 14.02 -18.58
CA GLY A 224 -3.35 13.09 -17.77
C GLY A 224 -4.68 12.68 -18.42
N SER A 225 -5.28 13.51 -19.29
CA SER A 225 -6.50 13.14 -20.01
C SER A 225 -6.26 12.03 -21.04
N LYS A 226 -5.03 11.91 -21.54
CA LYS A 226 -4.58 10.89 -22.49
C LYS A 226 -3.87 9.71 -21.84
N TRP A 227 -4.16 9.45 -20.57
CA TRP A 227 -3.47 8.41 -19.80
C TRP A 227 -3.48 7.03 -20.47
N ARG A 228 -4.57 6.68 -21.21
CA ARG A 228 -4.66 5.40 -21.93
C ARG A 228 -3.58 5.28 -23.00
N GLU A 229 -3.32 6.35 -23.75
CA GLU A 229 -2.26 6.39 -24.78
C GLU A 229 -0.87 6.26 -24.12
N GLY A 230 -0.65 6.98 -23.03
CA GLY A 230 0.58 6.90 -22.25
C GLY A 230 0.84 5.50 -21.69
N VAL A 231 -0.18 4.85 -21.12
CA VAL A 231 -0.10 3.47 -20.62
C VAL A 231 0.20 2.48 -21.77
N ARG A 232 -0.45 2.61 -22.93
CA ARG A 232 -0.15 1.78 -24.12
C ARG A 232 1.29 1.94 -24.58
N ALA A 233 1.80 3.16 -24.60
CA ALA A 233 3.20 3.43 -24.98
C ALA A 233 4.16 2.73 -24.01
N ARG A 234 3.89 2.81 -22.68
CA ARG A 234 4.67 2.12 -21.66
C ARG A 234 4.57 0.60 -21.80
N LEU A 235 3.37 0.05 -22.04
CA LEU A 235 3.16 -1.38 -22.22
C LEU A 235 4.01 -1.96 -23.36
N ARG A 236 4.09 -1.26 -24.50
CA ARG A 236 4.89 -1.68 -25.66
C ARG A 236 6.39 -1.67 -25.38
N SER A 237 6.86 -0.86 -24.45
CA SER A 237 8.28 -0.78 -24.07
C SER A 237 8.70 -1.77 -23.00
N LEU A 238 7.76 -2.55 -22.42
CA LEU A 238 8.04 -3.45 -21.31
C LEU A 238 8.67 -4.77 -21.77
N LYS A 239 9.59 -5.25 -20.96
CA LYS A 239 9.96 -6.65 -20.94
C LYS A 239 9.00 -7.38 -20.00
N TRP A 240 8.04 -8.11 -20.54
CA TRP A 240 6.99 -8.76 -19.75
C TRP A 240 7.54 -9.76 -18.73
N ALA A 241 8.69 -10.38 -19.02
CA ALA A 241 9.39 -11.24 -18.06
C ALA A 241 9.74 -10.54 -16.74
N ASP A 242 10.09 -9.24 -16.79
CA ASP A 242 10.39 -8.46 -15.58
C ASP A 242 9.12 -8.24 -14.75
N VAL A 243 7.97 -7.99 -15.41
CA VAL A 243 6.65 -7.85 -14.77
C VAL A 243 6.28 -9.13 -14.02
N THR A 244 6.38 -10.27 -14.70
CA THR A 244 6.01 -11.57 -14.12
C THR A 244 6.95 -12.01 -13.00
N SER A 245 8.24 -11.72 -13.14
CA SER A 245 9.25 -12.02 -12.12
C SER A 245 9.01 -11.23 -10.82
N ASP A 246 8.76 -9.91 -10.93
CA ASP A 246 8.47 -9.06 -9.75
C ASP A 246 7.17 -9.49 -9.06
N LEU A 247 6.20 -9.99 -9.81
CA LEU A 247 4.86 -10.26 -9.31
C LEU A 247 4.72 -11.59 -8.56
N ARG A 248 5.49 -12.61 -8.93
CA ARG A 248 5.33 -14.00 -8.42
C ARG A 248 5.26 -14.12 -6.90
N GLY A 249 6.09 -13.34 -6.18
CA GLY A 249 6.14 -13.36 -4.71
C GLY A 249 4.94 -12.71 -4.03
N PHE A 250 4.04 -12.07 -4.80
CA PHE A 250 2.91 -11.31 -4.26
C PHE A 250 1.55 -11.95 -4.57
N LEU A 251 1.48 -12.91 -5.48
CA LEU A 251 0.22 -13.54 -5.85
C LEU A 251 -0.30 -14.44 -4.73
N GLN A 252 -1.61 -14.40 -4.50
CA GLN A 252 -2.27 -15.35 -3.61
C GLN A 252 -2.33 -16.75 -4.22
N ARG A 253 -2.57 -16.80 -5.53
CA ARG A 253 -2.59 -18.02 -6.33
C ARG A 253 -1.65 -17.86 -7.52
N PRO A 254 -0.75 -18.81 -7.77
CA PRO A 254 0.16 -18.72 -8.92
C PRO A 254 -0.55 -18.52 -10.26
N ASP A 255 -1.75 -19.12 -10.42
CA ASP A 255 -2.58 -19.05 -11.63
C ASP A 255 -3.11 -17.64 -11.92
N ASP A 256 -3.13 -16.74 -10.92
CA ASP A 256 -3.53 -15.35 -11.14
C ASP A 256 -2.56 -14.61 -12.08
N LEU A 257 -1.35 -15.15 -12.30
CA LEU A 257 -0.40 -14.63 -13.27
C LEU A 257 -0.94 -14.74 -14.71
N ASP A 258 -1.70 -15.78 -15.03
CA ASP A 258 -2.27 -15.99 -16.36
C ASP A 258 -3.39 -14.99 -16.72
N GLN A 259 -3.94 -14.33 -15.70
CA GLN A 259 -4.98 -13.32 -15.87
C GLN A 259 -4.41 -11.97 -16.33
N ILE A 260 -3.11 -11.76 -16.24
CA ILE A 260 -2.43 -10.55 -16.67
C ILE A 260 -1.53 -10.85 -17.86
N ARG A 261 -2.01 -10.52 -19.05
CA ARG A 261 -1.24 -10.61 -20.31
C ARG A 261 -1.26 -9.26 -21.01
N PRO A 262 -0.18 -8.87 -21.70
CA PRO A 262 -0.13 -7.58 -22.42
C PRO A 262 -1.34 -7.37 -23.34
N GLU A 263 -1.74 -8.42 -24.04
CA GLU A 263 -2.85 -8.39 -25.02
C GLU A 263 -4.20 -8.10 -24.32
N LEU A 264 -4.40 -8.65 -23.11
CA LEU A 264 -5.61 -8.41 -22.32
C LEU A 264 -5.66 -6.97 -21.81
N ILE A 265 -4.53 -6.45 -21.34
CA ILE A 265 -4.41 -5.05 -20.90
C ILE A 265 -4.64 -4.12 -22.10
N GLU A 266 -4.01 -4.38 -23.24
CA GLU A 266 -4.16 -3.56 -24.44
C GLU A 266 -5.61 -3.52 -24.92
N LYS A 267 -6.29 -4.67 -24.94
CA LYS A 267 -7.72 -4.77 -25.28
C LYS A 267 -8.61 -4.01 -24.29
N ALA A 268 -8.31 -4.07 -23.00
CA ALA A 268 -9.10 -3.39 -21.98
C ALA A 268 -8.89 -1.86 -21.94
N LEU A 269 -7.82 -1.36 -22.59
CA LEU A 269 -7.55 0.07 -22.76
C LEU A 269 -8.29 0.69 -23.97
N LEU A 270 -8.89 -0.11 -24.85
CA LEU A 270 -9.73 0.37 -25.96
C LEU A 270 -11.01 1.00 -25.44
#